data_0fbe47cbae034396e6b20dcef6823b5d
#
_entry.id   0fbe47cbae034396e6b20dcef6823b5d
#
_cell.length_a   1.000
_cell.length_b   1.000
_cell.length_c   1.000
_cell.angle_alpha   90.00
_cell.angle_beta   90.00
_cell.angle_gamma   90.00
#
_symmetry.space_group_name_H-M   'P 1'
#
loop_
_entity.id
_entity.type
_entity.pdbx_description
1 polymer ?
#
loop_
_entity_poly.entity_id
_entity_poly.type
_entity_poly.pdbx_seq_one_letter_code
_entity_poly.pdbx_strand_id
1 'polypeptide(L)'
;MFKQFSFAALLAVAALSTGCASVKMADDTQDAQAKTFQVSPDKAHIYVYRNESMGAGVKMPVALNGKPVGATVAKSYLMLSVPAGQQTLVSSAENDSELKLSAEAGKNYFVWQEVKVGFIKARNALQVVDEATGRAGVNESKLIQAQ
;
A
#
# COMPACT_ATOMS: atom_id res chain seq x y z
N MET A 1 -13.24 21.75 -63.12
CA MET A 1 -12.93 22.03 -61.69
C MET A 1 -13.29 20.79 -60.90
N PHE A 2 -12.30 19.99 -60.61
CA PHE A 2 -12.51 18.81 -59.73
C PHE A 2 -11.87 19.11 -58.35
N LYS A 3 -12.72 19.28 -57.33
CA LYS A 3 -12.26 19.37 -55.96
C LYS A 3 -11.97 17.95 -55.43
N GLN A 4 -10.74 17.64 -55.24
CA GLN A 4 -10.34 16.42 -54.54
C GLN A 4 -10.56 16.62 -53.02
N PHE A 5 -11.46 15.85 -52.47
CA PHE A 5 -11.60 15.71 -51.03
C PHE A 5 -10.66 14.61 -50.56
N SER A 6 -9.56 15.03 -49.97
CA SER A 6 -8.68 14.11 -49.26
C SER A 6 -9.31 13.76 -47.91
N PHE A 7 -9.77 12.52 -47.79
CA PHE A 7 -10.14 11.94 -46.50
C PHE A 7 -8.87 11.57 -45.76
N ALA A 8 -8.46 12.38 -44.83
CA ALA A 8 -7.43 12.01 -43.85
C ALA A 8 -8.08 11.08 -42.83
N ALA A 9 -7.81 9.79 -42.97
CA ALA A 9 -8.16 8.81 -41.95
C ALA A 9 -7.29 9.01 -40.73
N LEU A 10 -7.83 9.61 -39.65
CA LEU A 10 -7.21 9.66 -38.36
C LEU A 10 -7.29 8.26 -37.73
N LEU A 11 -6.17 7.52 -37.79
CA LEU A 11 -6.02 6.33 -36.98
C LEU A 11 -5.80 6.78 -35.51
N ALA A 12 -6.84 6.73 -34.73
CA ALA A 12 -6.72 6.81 -33.28
C ALA A 12 -6.10 5.52 -32.76
N VAL A 13 -4.79 5.54 -32.53
CA VAL A 13 -4.12 4.48 -31.79
C VAL A 13 -4.56 4.62 -30.34
N ALA A 14 -5.54 3.84 -29.93
CA ALA A 14 -5.86 3.67 -28.51
C ALA A 14 -4.69 2.91 -27.89
N ALA A 15 -3.79 3.64 -27.25
CA ALA A 15 -2.77 3.03 -26.40
C ALA A 15 -3.50 2.35 -25.23
N LEU A 16 -3.61 1.03 -25.30
CA LEU A 16 -4.01 0.19 -24.19
C LEU A 16 -2.88 0.29 -23.16
N SER A 17 -2.96 1.29 -22.29
CA SER A 17 -2.10 1.38 -21.15
C SER A 17 -2.51 0.30 -20.15
N THR A 18 -1.91 -0.88 -20.27
CA THR A 18 -1.90 -1.87 -19.18
C THR A 18 -1.06 -1.27 -18.06
N GLY A 19 -1.64 -0.31 -17.32
CA GLY A 19 -0.98 0.36 -16.22
C GLY A 19 -0.88 -0.57 -15.03
N CYS A 20 0.33 -0.78 -14.48
CA CYS A 20 0.50 -1.24 -13.12
C CYS A 20 -0.20 -0.26 -12.18
N ALA A 21 -0.85 -0.75 -11.12
CA ALA A 21 -1.41 0.12 -10.10
C ALA A 21 -0.29 0.97 -9.50
N SER A 22 -0.54 2.26 -9.33
CA SER A 22 0.44 3.20 -8.78
C SER A 22 -0.17 4.07 -7.69
N VAL A 23 0.68 4.46 -6.74
CA VAL A 23 0.38 5.44 -5.68
C VAL A 23 1.53 6.43 -5.62
N LYS A 24 1.30 7.57 -4.96
CA LYS A 24 2.37 8.54 -4.76
C LYS A 24 3.34 8.01 -3.70
N MET A 25 4.59 7.84 -4.09
CA MET A 25 5.65 7.36 -3.20
C MET A 25 6.28 8.52 -2.44
N ALA A 26 6.74 8.26 -1.22
CA ALA A 26 7.59 9.18 -0.48
C ALA A 26 8.97 9.31 -1.16
N ASP A 27 9.70 10.37 -0.82
CA ASP A 27 11.08 10.50 -1.28
C ASP A 27 12.02 9.51 -0.56
N ASP A 28 13.22 9.34 -1.10
CA ASP A 28 14.20 8.39 -0.58
C ASP A 28 14.67 8.74 0.84
N THR A 29 14.68 10.01 1.21
CA THR A 29 15.05 10.48 2.55
C THR A 29 14.00 10.05 3.57
N GLN A 30 12.73 10.22 3.25
CA GLN A 30 11.61 9.80 4.10
C GLN A 30 11.58 8.28 4.23
N ASP A 31 11.81 7.54 3.14
CA ASP A 31 11.89 6.08 3.15
C ASP A 31 13.06 5.60 4.03
N ALA A 32 14.24 6.18 3.88
CA ALA A 32 15.39 5.86 4.70
C ALA A 32 15.15 6.16 6.19
N GLN A 33 14.51 7.29 6.49
CA GLN A 33 14.18 7.66 7.87
C GLN A 33 13.19 6.66 8.50
N ALA A 34 12.15 6.26 7.78
CA ALA A 34 11.18 5.27 8.25
C ALA A 34 11.84 3.92 8.52
N LYS A 35 12.81 3.54 7.70
CA LYS A 35 13.59 2.29 7.82
C LYS A 35 14.65 2.30 8.92
N THR A 36 14.79 3.38 9.66
CA THR A 36 15.57 3.36 10.92
C THR A 36 14.80 2.66 12.03
N PHE A 37 13.49 2.50 11.89
CA PHE A 37 12.60 1.89 12.87
C PHE A 37 12.67 2.53 14.26
N GLN A 38 13.00 3.81 14.32
CA GLN A 38 13.03 4.55 15.58
C GLN A 38 11.64 4.57 16.20
N VAL A 39 11.61 4.30 17.50
CA VAL A 39 10.39 4.40 18.29
C VAL A 39 10.15 5.83 18.74
N SER A 40 8.88 6.18 18.96
CA SER A 40 8.49 7.44 19.56
C SER A 40 8.03 7.21 21.00
N PRO A 41 8.45 8.01 21.98
CA PRO A 41 8.11 7.75 23.39
C PRO A 41 6.62 7.90 23.70
N ASP A 42 5.88 8.67 22.90
CA ASP A 42 4.48 9.00 23.12
C ASP A 42 3.52 8.44 22.05
N LYS A 43 4.06 7.74 21.05
CA LYS A 43 3.31 7.16 19.94
C LYS A 43 3.72 5.72 19.68
N ALA A 44 2.84 4.97 19.05
CA ALA A 44 3.18 3.70 18.42
C ALA A 44 3.29 3.90 16.90
N HIS A 45 4.12 3.12 16.25
CA HIS A 45 4.20 3.07 14.80
C HIS A 45 3.68 1.73 14.30
N ILE A 46 2.85 1.77 13.26
CA ILE A 46 2.36 0.58 12.58
C ILE A 46 2.86 0.63 11.14
N TYR A 47 3.63 -0.37 10.76
CA TYR A 47 4.13 -0.56 9.39
C TYR A 47 3.23 -1.59 8.72
N VAL A 48 2.43 -1.15 7.76
CA VAL A 48 1.60 -2.05 6.92
C VAL A 48 2.33 -2.23 5.60
N TYR A 49 2.84 -3.43 5.35
CA TYR A 49 3.67 -3.68 4.19
C TYR A 49 3.15 -4.80 3.31
N ARG A 50 3.43 -4.67 2.04
CA ARG A 50 3.12 -5.61 0.98
C ARG A 50 4.37 -5.81 0.13
N ASN A 51 5.14 -6.83 0.46
CA ASN A 51 6.44 -7.09 -0.16
C ASN A 51 6.40 -8.05 -1.36
N GLU A 52 5.21 -8.50 -1.75
CA GLU A 52 5.02 -9.40 -2.87
C GLU A 52 4.84 -8.64 -4.18
N SER A 53 5.24 -9.28 -5.29
CA SER A 53 4.98 -8.81 -6.65
C SER A 53 3.64 -9.30 -7.18
N MET A 54 3.07 -10.36 -6.62
CA MET A 54 1.76 -10.87 -6.99
C MET A 54 0.69 -9.80 -6.80
N GLY A 55 -0.25 -9.70 -7.73
CA GLY A 55 -1.29 -8.68 -7.69
C GLY A 55 -0.79 -7.26 -7.97
N ALA A 56 0.30 -7.10 -8.72
CA ALA A 56 0.91 -5.79 -9.04
C ALA A 56 -0.07 -4.80 -9.69
N GLY A 57 -1.09 -5.30 -10.40
CA GLY A 57 -2.15 -4.47 -10.98
C GLY A 57 -3.25 -4.07 -10.00
N VAL A 58 -3.16 -4.44 -8.72
CA VAL A 58 -4.21 -4.20 -7.73
C VAL A 58 -3.71 -3.24 -6.64
N LYS A 59 -4.43 -2.13 -6.49
CA LYS A 59 -4.28 -1.20 -5.38
C LYS A 59 -5.17 -1.68 -4.23
N MET A 60 -4.62 -1.73 -3.01
CA MET A 60 -5.33 -2.18 -1.81
C MET A 60 -5.46 -1.04 -0.81
N PRO A 61 -6.63 -0.36 -0.76
CA PRO A 61 -6.89 0.68 0.22
C PRO A 61 -6.79 0.16 1.65
N VAL A 62 -6.24 1.01 2.53
CA VAL A 62 -6.12 0.75 3.96
C VAL A 62 -6.82 1.85 4.72
N ALA A 63 -7.66 1.47 5.69
CA ALA A 63 -8.30 2.37 6.63
C ALA A 63 -7.83 2.07 8.05
N LEU A 64 -7.67 3.12 8.84
CA LEU A 64 -7.33 3.08 10.27
C LEU A 64 -8.46 3.71 11.06
N ASN A 65 -9.08 2.93 11.95
CA ASN A 65 -10.22 3.38 12.78
C ASN A 65 -11.33 4.02 11.93
N GLY A 66 -11.63 3.43 10.79
CA GLY A 66 -12.67 3.89 9.86
C GLY A 66 -12.26 5.02 8.92
N LYS A 67 -11.02 5.54 8.99
CA LYS A 67 -10.53 6.63 8.13
C LYS A 67 -9.53 6.10 7.10
N PRO A 68 -9.69 6.40 5.81
CA PRO A 68 -8.69 6.08 4.81
C PRO A 68 -7.33 6.71 5.16
N VAL A 69 -6.26 5.91 5.13
CA VAL A 69 -4.89 6.37 5.41
C VAL A 69 -3.94 6.19 4.23
N GLY A 70 -4.38 5.54 3.18
CA GLY A 70 -3.62 5.31 1.97
C GLY A 70 -4.02 4.01 1.29
N ALA A 71 -3.27 3.64 0.29
CA ALA A 71 -3.43 2.37 -0.41
C ALA A 71 -2.05 1.82 -0.76
N THR A 72 -1.89 0.51 -0.65
CA THR A 72 -0.66 -0.16 -1.03
C THR A 72 -0.71 -0.64 -2.48
N VAL A 73 0.46 -0.74 -3.06
CA VAL A 73 0.74 -1.46 -4.31
C VAL A 73 1.83 -2.49 -4.05
N ALA A 74 2.18 -3.31 -5.04
CA ALA A 74 3.27 -4.26 -4.89
C ALA A 74 4.55 -3.56 -4.42
N LYS A 75 5.28 -4.18 -3.49
CA LYS A 75 6.56 -3.66 -2.97
C LYS A 75 6.45 -2.27 -2.32
N SER A 76 5.36 -2.01 -1.58
CA SER A 76 5.14 -0.76 -0.87
C SER A 76 4.71 -0.97 0.58
N TYR A 77 4.88 0.07 1.40
CA TYR A 77 4.39 0.07 2.78
C TYR A 77 3.88 1.44 3.20
N LEU A 78 2.98 1.42 4.17
CA LEU A 78 2.51 2.58 4.93
C LEU A 78 3.17 2.57 6.31
N MET A 79 3.56 3.73 6.80
CA MET A 79 3.97 3.94 8.19
C MET A 79 2.93 4.84 8.87
N LEU A 80 2.25 4.30 9.86
CA LEU A 80 1.18 4.99 10.59
C LEU A 80 1.67 5.30 12.00
N SER A 81 1.56 6.56 12.42
CA SER A 81 1.83 7.00 13.78
C SER A 81 0.52 7.13 14.53
N VAL A 82 0.35 6.39 15.61
CA VAL A 82 -0.91 6.30 16.34
C VAL A 82 -0.70 6.50 17.85
N PRO A 83 -1.71 7.02 18.58
CA PRO A 83 -1.67 7.02 20.04
C PRO A 83 -1.74 5.58 20.57
N ALA A 84 -1.33 5.38 21.83
CA ALA A 84 -1.57 4.13 22.52
C ALA A 84 -3.07 3.80 22.57
N GLY A 85 -3.40 2.54 22.53
CA GLY A 85 -4.76 2.04 22.59
C GLY A 85 -5.09 1.09 21.46
N GLN A 86 -6.35 0.71 21.38
CA GLN A 86 -6.82 -0.21 20.35
C GLN A 86 -6.93 0.49 18.99
N GLN A 87 -6.34 -0.13 17.98
CA GLN A 87 -6.37 0.34 16.59
C GLN A 87 -7.03 -0.72 15.74
N THR A 88 -7.89 -0.32 14.82
CA THR A 88 -8.55 -1.21 13.86
C THR A 88 -8.08 -0.86 12.46
N LEU A 89 -7.42 -1.81 11.81
CA LEU A 89 -7.01 -1.72 10.41
C LEU A 89 -7.98 -2.51 9.54
N VAL A 90 -8.37 -1.94 8.42
CA VAL A 90 -9.13 -2.64 7.37
C VAL A 90 -8.39 -2.47 6.06
N SER A 91 -8.12 -3.57 5.40
CA SER A 91 -7.53 -3.60 4.06
C SER A 91 -8.54 -4.15 3.08
N SER A 92 -8.74 -3.44 1.99
CA SER A 92 -9.75 -3.78 0.97
C SER A 92 -9.08 -4.28 -0.32
N ALA A 93 -9.61 -5.38 -0.83
CA ALA A 93 -9.28 -5.97 -2.12
C ALA A 93 -10.57 -6.56 -2.70
N GLU A 94 -10.55 -7.77 -3.26
CA GLU A 94 -11.80 -8.50 -3.55
C GLU A 94 -12.58 -8.80 -2.28
N ASN A 95 -11.87 -8.95 -1.14
CA ASN A 95 -12.42 -9.07 0.21
C ASN A 95 -11.90 -7.93 1.09
N ASP A 96 -12.59 -7.68 2.18
CA ASP A 96 -12.08 -6.87 3.28
C ASP A 96 -11.43 -7.76 4.34
N SER A 97 -10.26 -7.33 4.84
CA SER A 97 -9.57 -7.97 5.96
C SER A 97 -9.45 -6.96 7.10
N GLU A 98 -9.97 -7.33 8.25
CA GLU A 98 -9.92 -6.52 9.47
C GLU A 98 -8.90 -7.08 10.46
N LEU A 99 -8.13 -6.20 11.07
CA LEU A 99 -7.18 -6.54 12.13
C LEU A 99 -7.31 -5.53 13.27
N LYS A 100 -7.51 -6.03 14.48
CA LYS A 100 -7.50 -5.23 15.71
C LYS A 100 -6.17 -5.41 16.42
N LEU A 101 -5.53 -4.30 16.78
CA LEU A 101 -4.22 -4.25 17.38
C LEU A 101 -4.25 -3.35 18.61
N SER A 102 -3.83 -3.87 19.77
CA SER A 102 -3.62 -3.05 20.96
C SER A 102 -2.20 -2.48 20.92
N ALA A 103 -2.10 -1.19 20.64
CA ALA A 103 -0.83 -0.49 20.47
C ALA A 103 -0.36 0.14 21.78
N GLU A 104 0.92 0.02 22.08
CA GLU A 104 1.60 0.66 23.21
C GLU A 104 2.55 1.76 22.70
N ALA A 105 2.55 2.92 23.37
CA ALA A 105 3.51 3.98 23.07
C ALA A 105 4.95 3.47 23.21
N GLY A 106 5.84 3.95 22.34
CA GLY A 106 7.24 3.53 22.31
C GLY A 106 7.50 2.22 21.60
N LYS A 107 6.52 1.66 20.91
CA LYS A 107 6.65 0.39 20.20
C LYS A 107 6.34 0.50 18.71
N ASN A 108 7.00 -0.35 17.92
CA ASN A 108 6.73 -0.58 16.50
C ASN A 108 5.97 -1.89 16.34
N TYR A 109 4.99 -1.87 15.44
CA TYR A 109 4.19 -3.02 15.06
C TYR A 109 4.30 -3.23 13.55
N PHE A 110 4.35 -4.49 13.13
CA PHE A 110 4.48 -4.85 11.72
C PHE A 110 3.29 -5.69 11.30
N VAL A 111 2.62 -5.24 10.27
CA VAL A 111 1.43 -5.88 9.71
C VAL A 111 1.71 -6.24 8.26
N TRP A 112 1.77 -7.52 7.98
CA TRP A 112 1.89 -8.02 6.62
C TRP A 112 0.53 -8.02 5.96
N GLN A 113 0.42 -7.31 4.85
CA GLN A 113 -0.73 -7.35 3.97
C GLN A 113 -0.48 -8.43 2.92
N GLU A 114 -0.81 -9.67 3.27
CA GLU A 114 -0.60 -10.82 2.42
C GLU A 114 -1.54 -10.78 1.22
N VAL A 115 -0.99 -10.94 0.02
CA VAL A 115 -1.76 -11.04 -1.20
C VAL A 115 -2.17 -12.50 -1.42
N LYS A 116 -3.44 -12.74 -1.63
CA LYS A 116 -4.00 -14.07 -1.89
C LYS A 116 -4.65 -14.11 -3.26
N VAL A 117 -4.72 -15.30 -3.83
CA VAL A 117 -5.46 -15.53 -5.07
C VAL A 117 -6.95 -15.32 -4.80
N GLY A 118 -7.56 -14.45 -5.59
CA GLY A 118 -9.00 -14.19 -5.56
C GLY A 118 -9.73 -14.84 -6.72
N PHE A 119 -11.02 -14.58 -6.81
CA PHE A 119 -11.87 -15.12 -7.86
C PHE A 119 -11.75 -14.34 -9.17
N ILE A 120 -11.81 -13.00 -9.09
CA ILE A 120 -11.69 -12.08 -10.23
C ILE A 120 -10.40 -11.28 -10.14
N LYS A 121 -10.04 -10.84 -8.95
CA LYS A 121 -8.82 -10.08 -8.64
C LYS A 121 -8.21 -10.58 -7.33
N ALA A 122 -7.08 -10.02 -6.93
CA ALA A 122 -6.43 -10.42 -5.69
C ALA A 122 -7.31 -10.19 -4.45
N ARG A 123 -7.18 -11.07 -3.49
CA ARG A 123 -7.69 -10.96 -2.11
C ARG A 123 -6.54 -10.62 -1.18
N ASN A 124 -6.84 -10.30 0.05
CA ASN A 124 -5.83 -9.99 1.04
C ASN A 124 -6.14 -10.55 2.42
N ALA A 125 -5.09 -10.65 3.25
CA ALA A 125 -5.21 -10.89 4.68
C ALA A 125 -4.19 -10.04 5.43
N LEU A 126 -4.63 -9.35 6.47
CA LEU A 126 -3.75 -8.64 7.39
C LEU A 126 -3.27 -9.57 8.50
N GLN A 127 -1.98 -9.60 8.75
CA GLN A 127 -1.37 -10.44 9.79
C GLN A 127 -0.32 -9.66 10.57
N VAL A 128 -0.40 -9.67 11.88
CA VAL A 128 0.71 -9.19 12.73
C VAL A 128 1.85 -10.18 12.60
N VAL A 129 3.05 -9.67 12.37
CA VAL A 129 4.28 -10.47 12.31
C VAL A 129 5.28 -9.99 13.35
N ASP A 130 6.26 -10.82 13.66
CA ASP A 130 7.36 -10.44 14.55
C ASP A 130 8.23 -9.33 13.94
N GLU A 131 9.04 -8.69 14.77
CA GLU A 131 9.84 -7.54 14.38
C GLU A 131 10.86 -7.89 13.28
N ALA A 132 11.53 -9.03 13.39
CA ALA A 132 12.55 -9.43 12.42
C ALA A 132 11.93 -9.66 11.03
N THR A 133 10.82 -10.38 10.97
CA THR A 133 10.04 -10.63 9.74
C THR A 133 9.51 -9.31 9.17
N GLY A 134 8.96 -8.46 10.03
CA GLY A 134 8.38 -7.18 9.62
C GLY A 134 9.43 -6.22 9.06
N ARG A 135 10.56 -6.06 9.72
CA ARG A 135 11.67 -5.22 9.23
C ARG A 135 12.19 -5.70 7.88
N ALA A 136 12.34 -7.01 7.71
CA ALA A 136 12.75 -7.58 6.42
C ALA A 136 11.77 -7.22 5.31
N GLY A 137 10.47 -7.40 5.55
CA GLY A 137 9.42 -7.08 4.57
C GLY A 137 9.35 -5.59 4.23
N VAL A 138 9.48 -4.71 5.21
CA VAL A 138 9.54 -3.26 4.99
C VAL A 138 10.78 -2.87 4.19
N ASN A 139 11.94 -3.46 4.49
CA ASN A 139 13.19 -3.19 3.77
C ASN A 139 13.14 -3.60 2.29
N GLU A 140 12.31 -4.59 1.94
CA GLU A 140 12.05 -5.00 0.55
C GLU A 140 11.06 -4.09 -0.18
N SER A 141 10.52 -3.10 0.49
CA SER A 141 9.42 -2.26 0.03
C SER A 141 9.81 -0.79 0.03
N LYS A 142 8.97 0.07 -0.54
CA LYS A 142 9.13 1.52 -0.58
C LYS A 142 7.99 2.22 0.16
N LEU A 143 8.33 3.30 0.86
CA LEU A 143 7.37 4.09 1.61
C LEU A 143 6.39 4.81 0.68
N ILE A 144 5.11 4.72 1.00
CA ILE A 144 4.05 5.51 0.37
C ILE A 144 4.00 6.88 1.04
N GLN A 145 3.82 7.94 0.26
CA GLN A 145 3.66 9.28 0.81
C GLN A 145 2.40 9.34 1.68
N ALA A 146 2.52 9.93 2.87
CA ALA A 146 1.39 10.17 3.76
C ALA A 146 0.30 11.02 3.07
N GLN A 147 -0.97 10.68 3.31
CA GLN A 147 -2.13 11.45 2.88
C GLN A 147 -2.59 12.40 3.97
#